data_66f8e2507de6f387e52ceb83773c97bc
#
_entry.id   66f8e2507de6f387e52ceb83773c97bc
#
_cell.length_a   1.000
_cell.length_b   1.000
_cell.length_c   1.000
_cell.angle_alpha   90.00
_cell.angle_beta   90.00
_cell.angle_gamma   90.00
#
_symmetry.space_group_name_H-M   'P 1'
#
loop_
_entity.id
_entity.type
_entity.pdbx_description
1 polymer ?
#
loop_
_entity_poly.entity_id
_entity_poly.type
_entity_poly.pdbx_seq_one_letter_code
_entity_poly.pdbx_strand_id
1 'polypeptide(L)'
;RSDEFLVNNPGIFASVMNNPSFEKYNTILRGTDTLNIISGVYKGLAMIAYQPWKLIFTILPLENAFSFYFYFVPVFAFLFCMELFYILSKNKLVAFTGATLTIFSSYFLWWGFPNYLLSGTATIVFFYKFINEKNIKKQIVFGLLMALSFSVFVCNLYPAWQVPVGYVFLVIGIWMIKENFERIKGQSKVQRFIFFGAMGICVLLVLSYFISTKEYIQIINQTVYPGKRVEYGSNE
;
A
#
# COMPACT_ATOMS: atom_id res chain seq x y z
N ARG A 1 12.77 -14.21 7.21
CA ARG A 1 13.10 -12.80 7.48
C ARG A 1 12.96 -12.55 8.98
N SER A 2 14.04 -12.15 9.63
CA SER A 2 14.06 -11.95 11.08
C SER A 2 12.98 -10.95 11.55
N ASP A 3 12.84 -9.83 10.87
CA ASP A 3 11.92 -8.77 11.27
C ASP A 3 10.44 -9.16 11.13
N GLU A 4 10.10 -10.01 10.16
CA GLU A 4 8.75 -10.55 10.03
C GLU A 4 8.36 -11.36 11.25
N PHE A 5 9.25 -12.28 11.68
CA PHE A 5 9.00 -13.17 12.81
C PHE A 5 9.21 -12.50 14.16
N LEU A 6 10.15 -11.56 14.27
CA LEU A 6 10.53 -10.94 15.54
C LEU A 6 9.79 -9.63 15.85
N VAL A 7 9.23 -8.96 14.83
CA VAL A 7 8.57 -7.65 14.98
C VAL A 7 7.11 -7.69 14.53
N ASN A 8 6.83 -8.06 13.28
CA ASN A 8 5.48 -7.97 12.73
C ASN A 8 4.54 -9.03 13.30
N ASN A 9 4.96 -10.29 13.33
CA ASN A 9 4.10 -11.37 13.83
C ASN A 9 3.75 -11.23 15.32
N PRO A 10 4.69 -10.92 16.23
CA PRO A 10 4.34 -10.65 17.63
C PRO A 10 3.30 -9.53 17.78
N GLY A 11 3.39 -8.46 16.97
CA GLY A 11 2.41 -7.37 16.96
C GLY A 11 1.02 -7.82 16.56
N ILE A 12 0.93 -8.64 15.51
CA ILE A 12 -0.33 -9.22 15.06
C ILE A 12 -0.91 -10.17 16.13
N PHE A 13 -0.10 -11.08 16.68
CA PHE A 13 -0.51 -11.98 17.75
C PHE A 13 -1.04 -11.22 18.96
N ALA A 14 -0.30 -10.21 19.42
CA ALA A 14 -0.70 -9.39 20.56
C ALA A 14 -2.06 -8.69 20.30
N SER A 15 -2.27 -8.20 19.09
CA SER A 15 -3.55 -7.55 18.73
C SER A 15 -4.73 -8.51 18.71
N VAL A 16 -4.51 -9.74 18.22
CA VAL A 16 -5.58 -10.75 18.07
C VAL A 16 -5.89 -11.43 19.40
N MET A 17 -4.85 -11.79 20.18
CA MET A 17 -5.05 -12.58 21.39
C MET A 17 -5.52 -11.77 22.61
N ASN A 18 -5.13 -10.50 22.69
CA ASN A 18 -5.41 -9.66 23.84
C ASN A 18 -6.55 -8.67 23.64
N ASN A 19 -6.94 -8.40 22.41
CA ASN A 19 -7.90 -7.34 22.13
C ASN A 19 -8.89 -7.75 21.04
N PRO A 20 -9.98 -8.44 21.39
CA PRO A 20 -11.01 -8.83 20.43
C PRO A 20 -11.70 -7.62 19.77
N SER A 21 -11.59 -6.42 20.32
CA SER A 21 -12.11 -5.18 19.73
C SER A 21 -11.16 -4.52 18.71
N PHE A 22 -9.92 -4.99 18.62
CA PHE A 22 -8.88 -4.44 17.71
C PHE A 22 -8.69 -2.93 17.90
N GLU A 23 -8.48 -2.53 19.15
CA GLU A 23 -8.29 -1.13 19.53
C GLU A 23 -6.99 -0.53 19.00
N LYS A 24 -6.90 0.81 19.12
CA LYS A 24 -5.74 1.57 18.64
C LYS A 24 -4.44 1.19 19.33
N TYR A 25 -4.49 0.85 20.63
CA TYR A 25 -3.33 0.52 21.45
C TYR A 25 -3.42 -0.88 22.05
N ASN A 26 -2.28 -1.50 22.29
CA ASN A 26 -2.14 -2.67 23.17
C ASN A 26 -0.95 -2.48 24.10
N THR A 27 -1.01 -3.11 25.28
CA THR A 27 0.02 -3.04 26.34
C THR A 27 0.81 -4.31 26.52
N ILE A 28 0.50 -5.36 25.76
CA ILE A 28 1.17 -6.67 25.91
C ILE A 28 2.61 -6.62 25.42
N LEU A 29 2.86 -5.94 24.31
CA LEU A 29 4.19 -5.83 23.77
C LEU A 29 4.95 -4.76 24.55
N ARG A 30 6.08 -5.16 25.15
CA ARG A 30 7.03 -4.27 25.82
C ARG A 30 6.52 -3.61 27.10
N GLY A 31 5.36 -3.97 27.63
CA GLY A 31 4.78 -3.36 28.84
C GLY A 31 4.45 -1.88 28.74
N THR A 32 4.36 -1.33 27.53
CA THR A 32 3.96 0.06 27.23
C THR A 32 2.96 0.09 26.11
N ASP A 33 2.27 1.23 25.93
CA ASP A 33 1.32 1.40 24.85
C ASP A 33 1.99 1.23 23.48
N THR A 34 1.56 0.22 22.74
CA THR A 34 2.03 -0.07 21.38
C THR A 34 0.92 0.22 20.37
N LEU A 35 1.24 0.99 19.35
CA LEU A 35 0.27 1.41 18.34
C LEU A 35 -0.04 0.28 17.34
N ASN A 36 -1.24 -0.30 17.43
CA ASN A 36 -1.66 -1.43 16.59
C ASN A 36 -1.71 -1.13 15.09
N ILE A 37 -1.88 0.11 14.66
CA ILE A 37 -1.82 0.48 13.24
C ILE A 37 -0.47 0.11 12.63
N ILE A 38 0.60 0.29 13.38
CA ILE A 38 1.98 0.05 12.89
C ILE A 38 2.37 -1.41 13.08
N SER A 39 2.25 -1.93 14.31
CA SER A 39 2.80 -3.24 14.69
C SER A 39 1.80 -4.39 14.65
N GLY A 40 0.51 -4.11 14.61
CA GLY A 40 -0.53 -5.13 14.77
C GLY A 40 -1.70 -4.99 13.81
N VAL A 41 -2.90 -5.26 14.34
CA VAL A 41 -4.18 -5.13 13.65
C VAL A 41 -5.04 -4.07 14.35
N TYR A 42 -5.58 -3.14 13.59
CA TYR A 42 -6.46 -2.09 14.07
C TYR A 42 -7.73 -2.03 13.22
N LYS A 43 -8.90 -2.00 13.86
CA LYS A 43 -10.19 -1.93 13.17
C LYS A 43 -10.61 -0.48 12.94
N GLY A 44 -10.03 0.16 11.90
CA GLY A 44 -10.36 1.54 11.57
C GLY A 44 -9.90 1.98 10.18
N LEU A 45 -10.34 3.17 9.74
CA LEU A 45 -10.04 3.73 8.43
C LEU A 45 -8.53 3.84 8.16
N ALA A 46 -7.74 4.12 9.18
CA ALA A 46 -6.28 4.21 9.07
C ALA A 46 -5.65 2.88 8.64
N MET A 47 -6.18 1.72 9.08
CA MET A 47 -5.70 0.42 8.62
C MET A 47 -6.09 0.15 7.17
N ILE A 48 -7.27 0.61 6.73
CA ILE A 48 -7.68 0.54 5.33
C ILE A 48 -6.72 1.34 4.45
N ALA A 49 -6.30 2.53 4.91
CA ALA A 49 -5.35 3.36 4.19
C ALA A 49 -3.93 2.79 4.15
N TYR A 50 -3.53 2.02 5.17
CA TYR A 50 -2.15 1.56 5.35
C TYR A 50 -1.91 0.14 4.83
N GLN A 51 -2.61 -0.85 5.39
CA GLN A 51 -2.48 -2.27 5.04
C GLN A 51 -3.84 -2.98 5.16
N PRO A 52 -4.78 -2.75 4.22
CA PRO A 52 -6.16 -3.25 4.32
C PRO A 52 -6.25 -4.77 4.44
N TRP A 53 -5.29 -5.52 3.92
CA TRP A 53 -5.24 -6.98 4.04
C TRP A 53 -5.06 -7.49 5.47
N LYS A 54 -4.56 -6.66 6.39
CA LYS A 54 -4.51 -7.01 7.82
C LYS A 54 -5.90 -7.11 8.46
N LEU A 55 -6.92 -6.48 7.88
CA LEU A 55 -8.29 -6.59 8.38
C LEU A 55 -8.86 -8.01 8.31
N ILE A 56 -8.22 -8.91 7.58
CA ILE A 56 -8.60 -10.32 7.52
C ILE A 56 -8.56 -11.00 8.90
N PHE A 57 -7.67 -10.55 9.79
CA PHE A 57 -7.58 -11.03 11.16
C PHE A 57 -8.80 -10.69 12.03
N THR A 58 -9.64 -9.77 11.59
CA THR A 58 -10.90 -9.42 12.26
C THR A 58 -12.09 -10.29 11.80
N ILE A 59 -11.88 -11.13 10.78
CA ILE A 59 -12.94 -11.88 10.09
C ILE A 59 -12.69 -13.39 10.16
N LEU A 60 -11.44 -13.83 9.93
CA LEU A 60 -11.07 -15.24 9.85
C LEU A 60 -10.39 -15.73 11.13
N PRO A 61 -10.48 -17.04 11.43
CA PRO A 61 -9.64 -17.67 12.45
C PRO A 61 -8.16 -17.40 12.19
N LEU A 62 -7.37 -17.31 13.26
CA LEU A 62 -5.99 -16.85 13.26
C LEU A 62 -5.11 -17.56 12.21
N GLU A 63 -5.19 -18.88 12.13
CA GLU A 63 -4.39 -19.71 11.21
C GLU A 63 -4.70 -19.39 9.74
N ASN A 64 -5.99 -19.28 9.40
CA ASN A 64 -6.43 -18.93 8.05
C ASN A 64 -6.09 -17.48 7.72
N ALA A 65 -6.21 -16.58 8.69
CA ALA A 65 -5.86 -15.18 8.52
C ALA A 65 -4.36 -14.99 8.25
N PHE A 66 -3.48 -15.74 8.95
CA PHE A 66 -2.05 -15.74 8.66
C PHE A 66 -1.72 -16.28 7.28
N SER A 67 -2.34 -17.38 6.88
CA SER A 67 -2.17 -17.92 5.52
C SER A 67 -2.55 -16.89 4.47
N PHE A 68 -3.70 -16.23 4.61
CA PHE A 68 -4.11 -15.15 3.72
C PHE A 68 -3.12 -13.97 3.74
N TYR A 69 -2.71 -13.51 4.91
CA TYR A 69 -1.79 -12.39 5.09
C TYR A 69 -0.46 -12.61 4.35
N PHE A 70 0.14 -13.80 4.48
CA PHE A 70 1.41 -14.12 3.84
C PHE A 70 1.32 -14.25 2.33
N TYR A 71 0.21 -14.78 1.80
CA TYR A 71 0.06 -14.98 0.37
C TYR A 71 -0.56 -13.80 -0.36
N PHE A 72 -1.29 -12.94 0.33
CA PHE A 72 -2.00 -11.81 -0.30
C PHE A 72 -1.05 -10.92 -1.09
N VAL A 73 -0.01 -10.39 -0.45
CA VAL A 73 0.89 -9.43 -1.09
C VAL A 73 1.64 -10.04 -2.29
N PRO A 74 2.31 -11.20 -2.20
CA PRO A 74 3.03 -11.76 -3.35
C PRO A 74 2.10 -12.18 -4.49
N VAL A 75 0.94 -12.75 -4.21
CA VAL A 75 -0.01 -13.17 -5.25
C VAL A 75 -0.58 -11.97 -5.99
N PHE A 76 -1.07 -10.97 -5.26
CA PHE A 76 -1.63 -9.78 -5.91
C PHE A 76 -0.56 -8.91 -6.56
N ALA A 77 0.65 -8.80 -6.00
CA ALA A 77 1.76 -8.13 -6.65
C ALA A 77 2.10 -8.80 -7.99
N PHE A 78 2.14 -10.15 -8.04
CA PHE A 78 2.34 -10.89 -9.29
C PHE A 78 1.26 -10.56 -10.33
N LEU A 79 -0.01 -10.62 -9.92
CA LEU A 79 -1.14 -10.37 -10.83
C LEU A 79 -1.13 -8.92 -11.37
N PHE A 80 -0.88 -7.94 -10.52
CA PHE A 80 -0.82 -6.55 -10.95
C PHE A 80 0.43 -6.23 -11.78
N CYS A 81 1.58 -6.83 -11.46
CA CYS A 81 2.77 -6.74 -12.32
C CYS A 81 2.50 -7.35 -13.70
N MET A 82 1.89 -8.54 -13.75
CA MET A 82 1.54 -9.19 -15.00
C MET A 82 0.60 -8.32 -15.84
N GLU A 83 -0.44 -7.75 -15.22
CA GLU A 83 -1.37 -6.84 -15.91
C GLU A 83 -0.66 -5.56 -16.39
N LEU A 84 0.20 -4.96 -15.56
CA LEU A 84 0.98 -3.78 -15.94
C LEU A 84 1.90 -4.07 -17.13
N PHE A 85 2.69 -5.16 -17.08
CA PHE A 85 3.55 -5.55 -18.20
C PHE A 85 2.75 -5.89 -19.45
N TYR A 86 1.53 -6.44 -19.31
CA TYR A 86 0.66 -6.66 -20.45
C TYR A 86 0.14 -5.34 -21.03
N ILE A 87 -0.22 -4.37 -20.22
CA ILE A 87 -0.62 -3.03 -20.68
C ILE A 87 0.50 -2.37 -21.48
N LEU A 88 1.76 -2.52 -21.03
CA LEU A 88 2.93 -1.91 -21.67
C LEU A 88 3.35 -2.63 -22.94
N SER A 89 3.40 -3.97 -22.93
CA SER A 89 3.99 -4.76 -24.01
C SER A 89 2.98 -5.34 -25.01
N LYS A 90 1.70 -5.44 -24.62
CA LYS A 90 0.63 -6.17 -25.34
C LYS A 90 0.96 -7.64 -25.62
N ASN A 91 1.96 -8.20 -24.93
CA ASN A 91 2.44 -9.57 -25.11
C ASN A 91 2.32 -10.34 -23.78
N LYS A 92 1.58 -11.46 -23.82
CA LYS A 92 1.31 -12.29 -22.63
C LYS A 92 2.57 -12.96 -22.09
N LEU A 93 3.48 -13.39 -22.96
CA LEU A 93 4.72 -14.02 -22.54
C LEU A 93 5.63 -13.02 -21.83
N VAL A 94 5.80 -11.83 -22.40
CA VAL A 94 6.56 -10.73 -21.76
C VAL A 94 5.94 -10.36 -20.42
N ALA A 95 4.61 -10.29 -20.34
CA ALA A 95 3.89 -9.97 -19.11
C ALA A 95 4.14 -11.02 -18.02
N PHE A 96 3.99 -12.29 -18.33
CA PHE A 96 4.21 -13.38 -17.40
C PHE A 96 5.69 -13.46 -16.95
N THR A 97 6.62 -13.42 -17.90
CA THR A 97 8.06 -13.50 -17.60
C THR A 97 8.51 -12.30 -16.78
N GLY A 98 8.07 -11.09 -17.15
CA GLY A 98 8.38 -9.86 -16.40
C GLY A 98 7.85 -9.91 -14.97
N ALA A 99 6.60 -10.32 -14.76
CA ALA A 99 6.03 -10.48 -13.43
C ALA A 99 6.79 -11.54 -12.60
N THR A 100 7.12 -12.69 -13.21
CA THR A 100 7.89 -13.74 -12.55
C THR A 100 9.26 -13.23 -12.11
N LEU A 101 10.02 -12.60 -13.01
CA LEU A 101 11.34 -12.06 -12.69
C LEU A 101 11.26 -10.99 -11.58
N THR A 102 10.21 -10.18 -11.57
CA THR A 102 10.01 -9.15 -10.55
C THR A 102 9.76 -9.75 -9.18
N ILE A 103 8.83 -10.71 -9.07
CA ILE A 103 8.45 -11.32 -7.78
C ILE A 103 9.56 -12.23 -7.23
N PHE A 104 10.29 -12.93 -8.08
CA PHE A 104 11.40 -13.79 -7.67
C PHE A 104 12.75 -13.05 -7.63
N SER A 105 12.77 -11.73 -7.80
CA SER A 105 13.97 -10.94 -7.61
C SER A 105 14.34 -10.83 -6.12
N SER A 106 15.63 -10.62 -5.83
CA SER A 106 16.10 -10.38 -4.46
C SER A 106 15.47 -9.13 -3.83
N TYR A 107 15.11 -8.12 -4.62
CA TYR A 107 14.45 -6.90 -4.15
C TYR A 107 13.06 -7.15 -3.57
N PHE A 108 12.30 -8.09 -4.12
CA PHE A 108 10.98 -8.43 -3.59
C PHE A 108 11.04 -8.92 -2.14
N LEU A 109 12.19 -9.44 -1.71
CA LEU A 109 12.41 -9.93 -0.35
C LEU A 109 12.83 -8.81 0.64
N TRP A 110 13.06 -7.59 0.18
CA TRP A 110 13.46 -6.48 1.04
C TRP A 110 12.28 -5.83 1.77
N TRP A 111 12.55 -5.16 2.88
CA TRP A 111 11.61 -4.53 3.80
C TRP A 111 10.54 -3.69 3.09
N GLY A 112 9.29 -4.04 3.27
CA GLY A 112 8.16 -3.25 2.75
C GLY A 112 8.12 -3.08 1.23
N PHE A 113 9.18 -3.44 0.48
CA PHE A 113 9.23 -3.32 -0.97
C PHE A 113 8.04 -3.99 -1.66
N PRO A 114 7.60 -5.21 -1.25
CA PRO A 114 6.40 -5.83 -1.82
C PRO A 114 5.14 -4.97 -1.72
N ASN A 115 4.99 -4.21 -0.63
CA ASN A 115 3.83 -3.34 -0.42
C ASN A 115 3.83 -2.16 -1.41
N TYR A 116 5.00 -1.57 -1.69
CA TYR A 116 5.13 -0.50 -2.71
C TYR A 116 4.89 -1.03 -4.11
N LEU A 117 5.44 -2.20 -4.41
CA LEU A 117 5.25 -2.83 -5.70
C LEU A 117 3.76 -3.15 -5.92
N LEU A 118 3.10 -3.80 -4.97
CA LEU A 118 1.67 -4.10 -5.03
C LEU A 118 0.83 -2.83 -5.20
N SER A 119 0.99 -1.88 -4.28
CA SER A 119 0.13 -0.69 -4.26
C SER A 119 0.38 0.24 -5.44
N GLY A 120 1.64 0.41 -5.83
CA GLY A 120 2.00 1.24 -6.99
C GLY A 120 1.53 0.63 -8.31
N THR A 121 1.78 -0.67 -8.56
CA THR A 121 1.30 -1.35 -9.77
C THR A 121 -0.22 -1.38 -9.83
N ALA A 122 -0.89 -1.66 -8.71
CA ALA A 122 -2.36 -1.64 -8.64
C ALA A 122 -2.92 -0.24 -8.96
N THR A 123 -2.31 0.83 -8.43
CA THR A 123 -2.72 2.21 -8.71
C THR A 123 -2.67 2.49 -10.21
N ILE A 124 -1.56 2.16 -10.87
CA ILE A 124 -1.38 2.39 -12.31
C ILE A 124 -2.35 1.55 -13.14
N VAL A 125 -2.54 0.27 -12.79
CA VAL A 125 -3.48 -0.62 -13.50
C VAL A 125 -4.92 -0.14 -13.35
N PHE A 126 -5.35 0.25 -12.16
CA PHE A 126 -6.70 0.77 -11.94
C PHE A 126 -6.90 2.14 -12.60
N PHE A 127 -5.89 3.00 -12.63
CA PHE A 127 -5.91 4.25 -13.39
C PHE A 127 -6.10 3.97 -14.88
N TYR A 128 -5.36 3.05 -15.47
CA TYR A 128 -5.53 2.65 -16.87
C TYR A 128 -6.93 2.11 -17.15
N LYS A 129 -7.42 1.21 -16.27
CA LYS A 129 -8.78 0.66 -16.40
C LYS A 129 -9.83 1.75 -16.25
N PHE A 130 -9.67 2.69 -15.33
CA PHE A 130 -10.56 3.84 -15.15
C PHE A 130 -10.70 4.68 -16.41
N ILE A 131 -9.59 5.03 -17.06
CA ILE A 131 -9.59 5.86 -18.28
C ILE A 131 -10.26 5.13 -19.45
N ASN A 132 -10.06 3.80 -19.54
CA ASN A 132 -10.51 3.02 -20.68
C ASN A 132 -11.93 2.42 -20.53
N GLU A 133 -12.52 2.49 -19.33
CA GLU A 133 -13.85 1.94 -19.05
C GLU A 133 -14.96 2.93 -19.46
N LYS A 134 -16.00 2.38 -20.11
CA LYS A 134 -17.20 3.15 -20.51
C LYS A 134 -18.37 2.97 -19.53
N ASN A 135 -18.41 1.86 -18.82
CA ASN A 135 -19.47 1.58 -17.86
C ASN A 135 -19.22 2.35 -16.56
N ILE A 136 -20.13 3.25 -16.22
CA ILE A 136 -20.02 4.12 -15.04
C ILE A 136 -19.86 3.33 -13.74
N LYS A 137 -20.59 2.22 -13.55
CA LYS A 137 -20.48 1.39 -12.33
C LYS A 137 -19.08 0.80 -12.18
N LYS A 138 -18.52 0.24 -13.25
CA LYS A 138 -17.14 -0.28 -13.27
C LYS A 138 -16.12 0.84 -13.05
N GLN A 139 -16.37 2.00 -13.63
CA GLN A 139 -15.49 3.16 -13.47
C GLN A 139 -15.45 3.65 -12.03
N ILE A 140 -16.59 3.66 -11.32
CA ILE A 140 -16.63 3.94 -9.87
C ILE A 140 -15.77 2.93 -9.11
N VAL A 141 -15.92 1.64 -9.40
CA VAL A 141 -15.10 0.59 -8.75
C VAL A 141 -13.61 0.79 -9.00
N PHE A 142 -13.21 1.04 -10.26
CA PHE A 142 -11.79 1.28 -10.58
C PHE A 142 -11.26 2.56 -9.94
N GLY A 143 -12.07 3.60 -9.84
CA GLY A 143 -11.71 4.83 -9.14
C GLY A 143 -11.49 4.60 -7.64
N LEU A 144 -12.37 3.86 -6.98
CA LEU A 144 -12.23 3.51 -5.57
C LEU A 144 -11.01 2.62 -5.30
N LEU A 145 -10.77 1.60 -6.13
CA LEU A 145 -9.61 0.72 -6.01
C LEU A 145 -8.30 1.47 -6.28
N MET A 146 -8.29 2.41 -7.21
CA MET A 146 -7.15 3.31 -7.46
C MET A 146 -6.88 4.19 -6.23
N ALA A 147 -7.92 4.82 -5.67
CA ALA A 147 -7.80 5.65 -4.47
C ALA A 147 -7.26 4.86 -3.27
N LEU A 148 -7.76 3.65 -3.05
CA LEU A 148 -7.30 2.74 -2.02
C LEU A 148 -5.83 2.34 -2.23
N SER A 149 -5.47 1.88 -3.43
CA SER A 149 -4.10 1.46 -3.74
C SER A 149 -3.12 2.61 -3.59
N PHE A 150 -3.49 3.81 -4.04
CA PHE A 150 -2.64 4.99 -3.90
C PHE A 150 -2.50 5.43 -2.44
N SER A 151 -3.57 5.36 -1.62
CA SER A 151 -3.46 5.64 -0.18
C SER A 151 -2.51 4.67 0.51
N VAL A 152 -2.57 3.38 0.17
CA VAL A 152 -1.63 2.37 0.69
C VAL A 152 -0.19 2.71 0.30
N PHE A 153 0.05 3.12 -0.95
CA PHE A 153 1.38 3.54 -1.40
C PHE A 153 1.90 4.74 -0.59
N VAL A 154 1.06 5.73 -0.35
CA VAL A 154 1.42 6.95 0.39
C VAL A 154 1.65 6.67 1.88
N CYS A 155 0.81 5.85 2.51
CA CYS A 155 0.86 5.61 3.96
C CYS A 155 1.97 4.63 4.40
N ASN A 156 2.55 3.85 3.49
CA ASN A 156 3.73 3.04 3.79
C ASN A 156 4.99 3.93 3.78
N LEU A 157 5.27 4.60 4.91
CA LEU A 157 6.29 5.64 5.00
C LEU A 157 7.70 5.06 5.16
N TYR A 158 8.34 4.69 4.05
CA TYR A 158 9.77 4.38 4.01
C TYR A 158 10.41 5.03 2.78
N PRO A 159 10.88 6.28 2.89
CA PRO A 159 11.32 7.10 1.75
C PRO A 159 12.41 6.46 0.89
N ALA A 160 13.30 5.65 1.50
CA ALA A 160 14.39 4.99 0.78
C ALA A 160 13.91 4.10 -0.38
N TRP A 161 12.72 3.49 -0.27
CA TRP A 161 12.09 2.69 -1.32
C TRP A 161 10.95 3.43 -1.99
N GLN A 162 10.16 4.15 -1.21
CA GLN A 162 8.97 4.84 -1.70
C GLN A 162 9.30 5.87 -2.80
N VAL A 163 10.36 6.64 -2.61
CA VAL A 163 10.73 7.71 -3.56
C VAL A 163 11.23 7.14 -4.89
N PRO A 164 12.24 6.24 -4.95
CA PRO A 164 12.69 5.66 -6.22
C PRO A 164 11.59 4.92 -6.98
N VAL A 165 10.81 4.10 -6.28
CA VAL A 165 9.69 3.36 -6.88
C VAL A 165 8.59 4.32 -7.34
N GLY A 166 8.34 5.39 -6.57
CA GLY A 166 7.41 6.45 -6.93
C GLY A 166 7.76 7.15 -8.23
N TYR A 167 9.05 7.43 -8.47
CA TYR A 167 9.50 7.99 -9.75
C TYR A 167 9.22 7.07 -10.94
N VAL A 168 9.43 5.76 -10.78
CA VAL A 168 9.12 4.79 -11.84
C VAL A 168 7.62 4.82 -12.17
N PHE A 169 6.75 4.79 -11.17
CA PHE A 169 5.30 4.86 -11.39
C PHE A 169 4.85 6.22 -11.92
N LEU A 170 5.50 7.30 -11.51
CA LEU A 170 5.23 8.64 -12.06
C LEU A 170 5.52 8.69 -13.57
N VAL A 171 6.66 8.17 -14.01
CA VAL A 171 7.03 8.13 -15.43
C VAL A 171 6.03 7.28 -16.23
N ILE A 172 5.66 6.10 -15.71
CA ILE A 172 4.64 5.24 -16.35
C ILE A 172 3.28 5.96 -16.40
N GLY A 173 2.89 6.64 -15.32
CA GLY A 173 1.65 7.41 -15.26
C GLY A 173 1.60 8.55 -16.28
N ILE A 174 2.69 9.32 -16.39
CA ILE A 174 2.81 10.39 -17.41
C ILE A 174 2.71 9.81 -18.83
N TRP A 175 3.40 8.71 -19.09
CA TRP A 175 3.30 8.02 -20.37
C TRP A 175 1.86 7.58 -20.66
N MET A 176 1.18 6.97 -19.70
CA MET A 176 -0.24 6.57 -19.85
C MET A 176 -1.17 7.75 -20.12
N ILE A 177 -0.95 8.88 -19.46
CA ILE A 177 -1.72 10.11 -19.71
C ILE A 177 -1.51 10.57 -21.16
N LYS A 178 -0.27 10.59 -21.65
CA LYS A 178 0.03 10.97 -23.03
C LYS A 178 -0.63 10.04 -24.03
N GLU A 179 -0.49 8.74 -23.88
CA GLU A 179 -1.10 7.73 -24.77
C GLU A 179 -2.63 7.76 -24.78
N ASN A 180 -3.27 8.17 -23.68
CA ASN A 180 -4.72 8.20 -23.56
C ASN A 180 -5.28 9.63 -23.50
N PHE A 181 -4.51 10.63 -23.94
CA PHE A 181 -4.87 12.05 -23.77
C PHE A 181 -6.23 12.40 -24.37
N GLU A 182 -6.51 11.97 -25.60
CA GLU A 182 -7.79 12.24 -26.27
C GLU A 182 -8.98 11.58 -25.52
N ARG A 183 -8.78 10.41 -24.94
CA ARG A 183 -9.82 9.74 -24.13
C ARG A 183 -10.07 10.50 -22.83
N ILE A 184 -9.01 10.96 -22.17
CA ILE A 184 -9.13 11.76 -20.93
C ILE A 184 -9.85 13.07 -21.23
N LYS A 185 -9.50 13.73 -22.33
CA LYS A 185 -10.14 14.97 -22.77
C LYS A 185 -11.63 14.77 -23.11
N GLY A 186 -11.96 13.63 -23.71
CA GLY A 186 -13.32 13.24 -24.09
C GLY A 186 -14.20 12.73 -22.95
N GLN A 187 -13.69 12.63 -21.73
CA GLN A 187 -14.48 12.17 -20.59
C GLN A 187 -15.63 13.12 -20.26
N SER A 188 -16.80 12.54 -19.97
CA SER A 188 -18.00 13.27 -19.55
C SER A 188 -17.81 13.97 -18.19
N LYS A 189 -18.67 14.93 -17.88
CA LYS A 189 -18.67 15.59 -16.55
C LYS A 189 -18.83 14.58 -15.41
N VAL A 190 -19.65 13.54 -15.59
CA VAL A 190 -19.87 12.48 -14.60
C VAL A 190 -18.58 11.69 -14.34
N GLN A 191 -17.86 11.30 -15.38
CA GLN A 191 -16.60 10.56 -15.27
C GLN A 191 -15.53 11.38 -14.55
N ARG A 192 -15.42 12.67 -14.86
CA ARG A 192 -14.51 13.58 -14.14
C ARG A 192 -14.92 13.73 -12.67
N PHE A 193 -16.22 13.83 -12.38
CA PHE A 193 -16.70 13.89 -11.01
C PHE A 193 -16.35 12.63 -10.21
N ILE A 194 -16.48 11.44 -10.83
CA ILE A 194 -16.05 10.16 -10.22
C ILE A 194 -14.56 10.19 -9.91
N PHE A 195 -13.71 10.67 -10.83
CA PHE A 195 -12.27 10.79 -10.61
C PHE A 195 -11.94 11.68 -9.42
N PHE A 196 -12.48 12.90 -9.38
CA PHE A 196 -12.24 13.82 -8.27
C PHE A 196 -12.82 13.32 -6.95
N GLY A 197 -13.98 12.65 -6.99
CA GLY A 197 -14.56 11.97 -5.83
C GLY A 197 -13.65 10.86 -5.28
N ALA A 198 -13.07 10.04 -6.17
CA ALA A 198 -12.10 9.02 -5.78
C ALA A 198 -10.83 9.64 -5.17
N MET A 199 -10.32 10.75 -5.75
CA MET A 199 -9.19 11.47 -5.17
C MET A 199 -9.52 12.08 -3.80
N GLY A 200 -10.74 12.61 -3.62
CA GLY A 200 -11.24 13.06 -2.33
C GLY A 200 -11.24 11.95 -1.28
N ILE A 201 -11.71 10.75 -1.64
CA ILE A 201 -11.66 9.56 -0.76
C ILE A 201 -10.21 9.19 -0.42
N CYS A 202 -9.30 9.23 -1.39
CA CYS A 202 -7.88 8.99 -1.15
C CYS A 202 -7.32 9.95 -0.10
N VAL A 203 -7.59 11.25 -0.24
CA VAL A 203 -7.17 12.28 0.71
C VAL A 203 -7.72 11.99 2.11
N LEU A 204 -9.01 11.65 2.23
CA LEU A 204 -9.63 11.29 3.51
C LEU A 204 -8.97 10.06 4.16
N LEU A 205 -8.65 9.03 3.38
CA LEU A 205 -7.93 7.84 3.86
C LEU A 205 -6.53 8.21 4.37
N VAL A 206 -5.78 8.97 3.61
CA VAL A 206 -4.43 9.42 3.99
C VAL A 206 -4.49 10.29 5.25
N LEU A 207 -5.42 11.24 5.32
CA LEU A 207 -5.62 12.06 6.51
C LEU A 207 -5.99 11.22 7.74
N SER A 208 -6.86 10.22 7.58
CA SER A 208 -7.23 9.32 8.69
C SER A 208 -6.01 8.59 9.25
N TYR A 209 -5.08 8.17 8.39
CA TYR A 209 -3.83 7.54 8.81
C TYR A 209 -2.94 8.51 9.59
N PHE A 210 -2.68 9.70 9.05
CA PHE A 210 -1.82 10.68 9.73
C PHE A 210 -2.40 11.17 11.05
N ILE A 211 -3.72 11.38 11.13
CA ILE A 211 -4.38 11.74 12.39
C ILE A 211 -4.24 10.62 13.43
N SER A 212 -4.44 9.37 13.00
CA SER A 212 -4.35 8.21 13.89
C SER A 212 -2.93 7.90 14.36
N THR A 213 -1.92 8.26 13.57
CA THR A 213 -0.49 8.01 13.87
C THR A 213 0.25 9.25 14.35
N LYS A 214 -0.45 10.38 14.56
CA LYS A 214 0.17 11.68 14.92
C LYS A 214 1.14 11.58 16.09
N GLU A 215 0.72 10.96 17.19
CA GLU A 215 1.52 10.81 18.41
C GLU A 215 2.80 9.99 18.14
N TYR A 216 2.66 8.90 17.39
CA TYR A 216 3.80 8.07 17.00
C TYR A 216 4.80 8.85 16.15
N ILE A 217 4.34 9.63 15.17
CA ILE A 217 5.19 10.48 14.34
C ILE A 217 5.90 11.55 15.18
N GLN A 218 5.21 12.14 16.16
CA GLN A 218 5.82 13.12 17.06
C GLN A 218 6.92 12.50 17.92
N ILE A 219 6.70 11.30 18.46
CA ILE A 219 7.70 10.58 19.25
C ILE A 219 8.92 10.24 18.39
N ILE A 220 8.70 9.68 17.19
CA ILE A 220 9.78 9.35 16.25
C ILE A 220 10.65 10.57 15.93
N ASN A 221 10.02 11.72 15.67
CA ASN A 221 10.75 12.94 15.34
C ASN A 221 11.64 13.45 16.49
N GLN A 222 11.41 13.00 17.72
CA GLN A 222 12.21 13.34 18.90
C GLN A 222 13.33 12.31 19.17
N THR A 223 13.34 11.18 18.48
CA THR A 223 14.36 10.13 18.65
C THR A 223 15.56 10.37 17.72
N VAL A 224 16.72 9.87 18.11
CA VAL A 224 17.94 9.92 17.28
C VAL A 224 17.78 9.00 16.05
N TYR A 225 17.11 7.86 16.21
CA TYR A 225 16.80 6.92 15.14
C TYR A 225 15.41 6.32 15.36
N PRO A 226 14.54 6.32 14.34
CA PRO A 226 14.68 6.77 12.94
C PRO A 226 14.49 8.28 12.71
N GLY A 227 14.38 9.11 13.75
CA GLY A 227 14.08 10.53 13.65
C GLY A 227 15.23 11.42 13.18
N LYS A 228 15.74 12.29 14.07
CA LYS A 228 16.85 13.20 13.73
C LYS A 228 18.19 12.45 13.73
N ARG A 229 18.63 11.99 12.57
CA ARG A 229 20.04 11.58 12.39
C ARG A 229 20.92 12.82 12.35
N VAL A 230 21.77 12.96 13.35
CA VAL A 230 22.93 13.86 13.28
C VAL A 230 24.10 12.98 12.84
N GLU A 231 24.47 13.04 11.58
CA GLU A 231 25.72 12.48 11.11
C GLU A 231 26.84 13.38 11.64
N TYR A 232 27.47 12.97 12.73
CA TYR A 232 28.78 13.49 13.05
C TYR A 232 29.73 12.89 12.00
N GLY A 233 30.14 13.71 11.03
CA GLY A 233 31.14 13.29 10.06
C GLY A 233 32.32 12.72 10.83
N SER A 234 32.66 11.46 10.59
CA SER A 234 33.92 10.90 11.05
C SER A 234 35.01 11.62 10.25
N ASN A 235 35.64 12.62 10.86
CA ASN A 235 36.96 13.05 10.45
C ASN A 235 37.92 11.92 10.83
N GLU A 236 38.09 10.92 9.97
CA GLU A 236 39.24 10.05 9.87
C GLU A 236 39.84 10.16 8.45
#